data_084e38ac847822aa94b47f3127ce2b5a
#
_entry.id   084e38ac847822aa94b47f3127ce2b5a
#
_cell.length_a   1.000
_cell.length_b   1.000
_cell.length_c   1.000
_cell.angle_alpha   90.00
_cell.angle_beta   90.00
_cell.angle_gamma   90.00
#
_symmetry.space_group_name_H-M   'P 1'
#
loop_
_entity.id
_entity.type
_entity.pdbx_description
1 polymer ?
#
loop_
_entity_poly.entity_id
_entity_poly.type
_entity_poly.pdbx_seq_one_letter_code
_entity_poly.pdbx_strand_id
1 'polypeptide(L)'
;MAQITGDTHEWFQDWANDYDATLGKVSRHHDLLDTAVKASGIRQHDRVLDIGCGTGLLSLKFLGAADCRIKAIDSSARMLALFQEKIERYNLADRIQCIQEPAEDMECAPGEFDIIAATVSLHHVKEKAPVIRKIYDSLKEGGRFVLGDIDMDTTGRLDDPGRLKRILDYLARELELAMKEGGVQAFERMYDNGKKHILNDGEYCISFDQWAALCRNAGFPQVDIIPLQEYQWFKVLVAIK
;
A
#
# COMPACT_ATOMS: atom_id res chain seq x y z
N MET A 1 -11.42 30.75 3.56
CA MET A 1 -10.85 29.60 2.85
C MET A 1 -11.68 28.41 3.26
N ALA A 2 -12.47 27.85 2.35
CA ALA A 2 -13.29 26.67 2.63
C ALA A 2 -12.33 25.47 2.84
N GLN A 3 -12.46 24.82 3.97
CA GLN A 3 -11.86 23.50 4.18
C GLN A 3 -12.50 22.55 3.19
N ILE A 4 -11.73 22.13 2.18
CA ILE A 4 -12.11 21.00 1.33
C ILE A 4 -11.73 19.74 2.13
N THR A 5 -12.63 19.33 3.01
CA THR A 5 -12.62 17.99 3.58
C THR A 5 -13.28 17.06 2.56
N GLY A 6 -12.61 16.83 1.45
CA GLY A 6 -12.96 15.74 0.55
C GLY A 6 -12.47 14.44 1.18
N ASP A 7 -13.41 13.60 1.55
CA ASP A 7 -13.14 12.28 2.12
C ASP A 7 -12.28 11.48 1.13
N THR A 8 -11.11 11.03 1.55
CA THR A 8 -10.23 10.15 0.76
C THR A 8 -10.98 8.92 0.23
N HIS A 9 -12.01 8.48 0.96
CA HIS A 9 -12.90 7.40 0.56
C HIS A 9 -13.69 7.67 -0.74
N GLU A 10 -14.23 8.89 -0.94
CA GLU A 10 -15.00 9.22 -2.15
C GLU A 10 -14.09 9.20 -3.39
N TRP A 11 -12.85 9.65 -3.25
CA TRP A 11 -11.90 9.70 -4.36
C TRP A 11 -11.54 8.29 -4.87
N PHE A 12 -11.30 7.32 -3.98
CA PHE A 12 -11.06 5.92 -4.38
C PHE A 12 -12.27 5.26 -5.03
N GLN A 13 -13.49 5.69 -4.71
CA GLN A 13 -14.69 5.20 -5.38
C GLN A 13 -14.70 5.59 -6.87
N ASP A 14 -14.30 6.81 -7.20
CA ASP A 14 -14.27 7.29 -8.60
C ASP A 14 -13.09 6.73 -9.39
N TRP A 15 -11.96 6.50 -8.73
CA TRP A 15 -10.74 6.05 -9.38
C TRP A 15 -10.65 4.54 -9.62
N ALA A 16 -11.41 3.76 -8.89
CA ALA A 16 -11.33 2.30 -8.94
C ALA A 16 -11.42 1.72 -10.36
N ASN A 17 -12.31 2.26 -11.21
CA ASN A 17 -12.51 1.76 -12.57
C ASN A 17 -11.28 1.94 -13.48
N ASP A 18 -10.51 3.00 -13.25
CA ASP A 18 -9.36 3.35 -14.08
C ASP A 18 -8.02 2.89 -13.46
N TYR A 19 -8.05 2.40 -12.21
CA TYR A 19 -6.84 2.06 -11.46
C TYR A 19 -5.95 1.06 -12.19
N ASP A 20 -6.50 -0.08 -12.59
CA ASP A 20 -5.76 -1.11 -13.31
C ASP A 20 -5.32 -0.65 -14.71
N ALA A 21 -6.10 0.23 -15.34
CA ALA A 21 -5.82 0.75 -16.68
C ALA A 21 -4.77 1.88 -16.68
N THR A 22 -4.53 2.51 -15.55
CA THR A 22 -3.61 3.64 -15.36
C THR A 22 -2.42 3.25 -14.48
N LEU A 23 -2.52 3.41 -13.17
CA LEU A 23 -1.41 3.10 -12.24
C LEU A 23 -1.05 1.63 -12.22
N GLY A 24 -2.01 0.73 -12.42
CA GLY A 24 -1.74 -0.71 -12.51
C GLY A 24 -0.85 -1.09 -13.70
N LYS A 25 -0.66 -0.21 -14.70
CA LYS A 25 0.25 -0.43 -15.84
C LYS A 25 1.62 0.20 -15.68
N VAL A 26 1.79 1.11 -14.72
CA VAL A 26 3.07 1.79 -14.52
C VAL A 26 4.11 0.80 -14.02
N SER A 27 5.27 0.74 -14.70
CA SER A 27 6.35 -0.21 -14.39
C SER A 27 6.79 -0.16 -12.94
N ARG A 28 6.91 1.04 -12.36
CA ARG A 28 7.21 1.27 -10.96
C ARG A 28 6.27 0.49 -10.02
N HIS A 29 4.97 0.44 -10.33
CA HIS A 29 4.00 -0.26 -9.50
C HIS A 29 4.23 -1.77 -9.55
N HIS A 30 4.47 -2.33 -10.74
CA HIS A 30 4.79 -3.75 -10.90
C HIS A 30 6.07 -4.13 -10.17
N ASP A 31 7.14 -3.33 -10.28
CA ASP A 31 8.43 -3.57 -9.62
C ASP A 31 8.29 -3.53 -8.10
N LEU A 32 7.45 -2.62 -7.56
CA LEU A 32 7.14 -2.57 -6.14
C LEU A 32 6.46 -3.85 -5.66
N LEU A 33 5.40 -4.28 -6.36
CA LEU A 33 4.66 -5.49 -6.01
C LEU A 33 5.53 -6.75 -6.13
N ASP A 34 6.34 -6.87 -7.19
CA ASP A 34 7.23 -8.01 -7.40
C ASP A 34 8.33 -8.07 -6.33
N THR A 35 8.88 -6.90 -5.97
CA THR A 35 9.85 -6.80 -4.88
C THR A 35 9.22 -7.20 -3.54
N ALA A 36 7.99 -6.74 -3.26
CA ALA A 36 7.27 -7.09 -2.03
C ALA A 36 7.00 -8.61 -1.94
N VAL A 37 6.50 -9.22 -3.01
CA VAL A 37 6.25 -10.68 -3.05
C VAL A 37 7.57 -11.45 -2.87
N LYS A 38 8.63 -11.08 -3.57
CA LYS A 38 9.95 -11.73 -3.42
C LYS A 38 10.49 -11.58 -2.01
N ALA A 39 10.42 -10.40 -1.43
CA ALA A 39 10.94 -10.09 -0.09
C ALA A 39 10.12 -10.77 1.02
N SER A 40 8.84 -11.05 0.78
CA SER A 40 7.99 -11.79 1.72
C SER A 40 8.49 -13.20 2.00
N GLY A 41 9.18 -13.80 1.03
CA GLY A 41 9.60 -15.20 1.12
C GLY A 41 8.43 -16.16 1.22
N ILE A 42 7.30 -15.85 0.54
CA ILE A 42 6.07 -16.64 0.51
C ILE A 42 6.35 -18.13 0.24
N ARG A 43 5.64 -18.99 0.92
CA ARG A 43 5.72 -20.45 0.81
C ARG A 43 4.37 -21.06 0.51
N GLN A 44 4.38 -22.31 0.11
CA GLN A 44 3.15 -23.11 -0.07
C GLN A 44 2.36 -23.17 1.25
N HIS A 45 1.06 -22.94 1.16
CA HIS A 45 0.08 -23.00 2.25
C HIS A 45 0.18 -21.88 3.29
N ASP A 46 0.99 -20.83 3.03
CA ASP A 46 1.02 -19.63 3.86
C ASP A 46 -0.35 -18.96 3.90
N ARG A 47 -0.66 -18.38 5.05
CA ARG A 47 -1.81 -17.47 5.25
C ARG A 47 -1.33 -16.05 5.13
N VAL A 48 -1.89 -15.31 4.21
CA VAL A 48 -1.53 -13.92 3.89
C VAL A 48 -2.67 -13.00 4.28
N LEU A 49 -2.36 -11.86 4.90
CA LEU A 49 -3.24 -10.71 5.00
C LEU A 49 -2.73 -9.62 4.07
N ASP A 50 -3.58 -9.16 3.14
CA ASP A 50 -3.32 -8.03 2.23
C ASP A 50 -4.11 -6.82 2.71
N ILE A 51 -3.42 -5.79 3.24
CA ILE A 51 -4.02 -4.58 3.83
C ILE A 51 -4.06 -3.47 2.80
N GLY A 52 -5.26 -2.93 2.54
CA GLY A 52 -5.48 -1.97 1.46
C GLY A 52 -5.31 -2.66 0.11
N CYS A 53 -5.96 -3.80 -0.07
CA CYS A 53 -5.77 -4.69 -1.22
C CYS A 53 -6.22 -4.06 -2.55
N GLY A 54 -7.02 -3.00 -2.54
CA GLY A 54 -7.54 -2.34 -3.72
C GLY A 54 -8.24 -3.31 -4.65
N THR A 55 -7.85 -3.31 -5.91
CA THR A 55 -8.37 -4.23 -6.95
C THR A 55 -7.68 -5.60 -6.94
N GLY A 56 -6.84 -5.91 -5.93
CA GLY A 56 -6.24 -7.23 -5.69
C GLY A 56 -4.95 -7.52 -6.45
N LEU A 57 -4.23 -6.52 -6.96
CA LEU A 57 -3.02 -6.75 -7.76
C LEU A 57 -1.93 -7.49 -6.96
N LEU A 58 -1.68 -7.09 -5.69
CA LEU A 58 -0.71 -7.77 -4.83
C LEU A 58 -1.16 -9.19 -4.49
N SER A 59 -2.42 -9.35 -4.10
CA SER A 59 -3.02 -10.66 -3.80
C SER A 59 -2.86 -11.64 -4.96
N LEU A 60 -3.13 -11.21 -6.20
CA LEU A 60 -2.97 -12.05 -7.39
C LEU A 60 -1.51 -12.43 -7.65
N LYS A 61 -0.55 -11.53 -7.37
CA LYS A 61 0.87 -11.85 -7.45
C LYS A 61 1.30 -12.89 -6.39
N PHE A 62 0.79 -12.82 -5.18
CA PHE A 62 1.01 -13.85 -4.16
C PHE A 62 0.51 -15.22 -4.62
N LEU A 63 -0.71 -15.28 -5.17
CA LEU A 63 -1.27 -16.52 -5.72
C LEU A 63 -0.48 -17.08 -6.91
N GLY A 64 0.14 -16.20 -7.69
CA GLY A 64 1.05 -16.61 -8.78
C GLY A 64 2.38 -17.17 -8.28
N ALA A 65 2.82 -16.76 -7.08
CA ALA A 65 4.09 -17.18 -6.49
C ALA A 65 3.98 -18.47 -5.67
N ALA A 66 2.84 -18.71 -4.97
CA ALA A 66 2.65 -19.88 -4.13
C ALA A 66 1.17 -20.26 -4.01
N ASP A 67 0.91 -21.53 -3.66
CA ASP A 67 -0.40 -21.97 -3.22
C ASP A 67 -0.66 -21.47 -1.78
N CYS A 68 -1.29 -20.31 -1.64
CA CYS A 68 -1.55 -19.64 -0.37
C CYS A 68 -3.03 -19.29 -0.22
N ARG A 69 -3.43 -18.90 0.99
CA ARG A 69 -4.77 -18.35 1.28
C ARG A 69 -4.65 -16.91 1.71
N ILE A 70 -5.53 -16.07 1.20
CA ILE A 70 -5.46 -14.63 1.38
C ILE A 70 -6.74 -14.12 2.04
N LYS A 71 -6.59 -13.40 3.16
CA LYS A 71 -7.57 -12.45 3.66
C LYS A 71 -7.16 -11.08 3.10
N ALA A 72 -8.05 -10.42 2.37
CA ALA A 72 -7.81 -9.14 1.74
C ALA A 72 -8.78 -8.11 2.32
N ILE A 73 -8.26 -7.02 2.86
CA ILE A 73 -9.06 -5.95 3.43
C ILE A 73 -8.84 -4.65 2.70
N ASP A 74 -9.92 -3.90 2.51
CA ASP A 74 -9.89 -2.54 1.95
C ASP A 74 -11.07 -1.74 2.47
N SER A 75 -10.90 -0.45 2.68
CA SER A 75 -11.98 0.44 3.10
C SER A 75 -12.96 0.77 1.97
N SER A 76 -12.53 0.69 0.71
CA SER A 76 -13.31 1.04 -0.48
C SER A 76 -14.14 -0.15 -0.98
N ALA A 77 -15.46 -0.06 -0.81
CA ALA A 77 -16.41 -1.05 -1.34
C ALA A 77 -16.26 -1.22 -2.87
N ARG A 78 -15.94 -0.13 -3.59
CA ARG A 78 -15.81 -0.18 -5.05
C ARG A 78 -14.54 -0.90 -5.50
N MET A 79 -13.41 -0.68 -4.81
CA MET A 79 -12.19 -1.44 -5.06
C MET A 79 -12.43 -2.93 -4.85
N LEU A 80 -13.08 -3.28 -3.75
CA LEU A 80 -13.43 -4.68 -3.44
C LEU A 80 -14.41 -5.28 -4.46
N ALA A 81 -15.36 -4.52 -4.98
CA ALA A 81 -16.26 -5.01 -6.04
C ALA A 81 -15.48 -5.42 -7.30
N LEU A 82 -14.51 -4.61 -7.74
CA LEU A 82 -13.64 -4.95 -8.87
C LEU A 82 -12.72 -6.14 -8.56
N PHE A 83 -12.26 -6.27 -7.34
CA PHE A 83 -11.50 -7.43 -6.93
C PHE A 83 -12.37 -8.69 -6.91
N GLN A 84 -13.60 -8.59 -6.42
CA GLN A 84 -14.55 -9.70 -6.40
C GLN A 84 -14.87 -10.20 -7.82
N GLU A 85 -15.03 -9.30 -8.81
CA GLU A 85 -15.18 -9.70 -10.21
C GLU A 85 -13.99 -10.53 -10.73
N LYS A 86 -12.76 -10.18 -10.31
CA LYS A 86 -11.57 -10.96 -10.65
C LYS A 86 -11.55 -12.33 -9.94
N ILE A 87 -11.92 -12.36 -8.66
CA ILE A 87 -12.02 -13.61 -7.88
C ILE A 87 -12.99 -14.58 -8.56
N GLU A 88 -14.15 -14.12 -8.99
CA GLU A 88 -15.15 -14.93 -9.69
C GLU A 88 -14.64 -15.38 -11.07
N ARG A 89 -14.07 -14.45 -11.85
CA ARG A 89 -13.53 -14.74 -13.20
C ARG A 89 -12.46 -15.81 -13.19
N TYR A 90 -11.60 -15.83 -12.16
CA TYR A 90 -10.47 -16.76 -12.05
C TYR A 90 -10.76 -17.95 -11.12
N ASN A 91 -11.99 -18.11 -10.60
CA ASN A 91 -12.40 -19.17 -9.67
C ASN A 91 -11.49 -19.23 -8.41
N LEU A 92 -11.28 -18.09 -7.75
CA LEU A 92 -10.40 -17.95 -6.58
C LEU A 92 -11.13 -17.85 -5.24
N ALA A 93 -12.45 -18.07 -5.21
CA ALA A 93 -13.30 -17.86 -4.01
C ALA A 93 -12.94 -18.78 -2.82
N ASP A 94 -12.33 -19.92 -3.05
CA ASP A 94 -11.83 -20.83 -2.02
C ASP A 94 -10.44 -20.43 -1.48
N ARG A 95 -9.76 -19.47 -2.12
CA ARG A 95 -8.40 -19.03 -1.78
C ARG A 95 -8.34 -17.59 -1.28
N ILE A 96 -9.31 -16.74 -1.64
CA ILE A 96 -9.35 -15.33 -1.28
C ILE A 96 -10.65 -15.00 -0.57
N GLN A 97 -10.54 -14.36 0.59
CA GLN A 97 -11.65 -13.72 1.31
C GLN A 97 -11.45 -12.21 1.31
N CYS A 98 -12.38 -11.47 0.71
CA CYS A 98 -12.42 -10.00 0.76
C CYS A 98 -13.32 -9.53 1.90
N ILE A 99 -12.87 -8.52 2.64
CA ILE A 99 -13.63 -7.89 3.73
C ILE A 99 -13.50 -6.38 3.58
N GLN A 100 -14.62 -5.69 3.63
CA GLN A 100 -14.63 -4.22 3.69
C GLN A 100 -14.31 -3.78 5.11
N GLU A 101 -13.08 -3.35 5.34
CA GLU A 101 -12.60 -2.98 6.65
C GLU A 101 -11.39 -2.02 6.51
N PRO A 102 -11.36 -0.86 7.19
CA PRO A 102 -10.18 -0.02 7.24
C PRO A 102 -9.07 -0.69 8.07
N ALA A 103 -7.81 -0.37 7.75
CA ALA A 103 -6.66 -0.95 8.43
C ALA A 103 -6.66 -0.71 9.95
N GLU A 104 -7.18 0.45 10.38
CA GLU A 104 -7.29 0.84 11.78
C GLU A 104 -8.23 -0.07 12.58
N ASP A 105 -9.27 -0.57 11.94
CA ASP A 105 -10.33 -1.37 12.56
C ASP A 105 -10.10 -2.88 12.41
N MET A 106 -9.07 -3.29 11.64
CA MET A 106 -8.83 -4.71 11.35
C MET A 106 -8.86 -5.58 12.61
N GLU A 107 -9.61 -6.67 12.51
CA GLU A 107 -9.70 -7.70 13.53
C GLU A 107 -9.07 -9.00 13.05
N CYS A 108 -8.03 -9.45 13.75
CA CYS A 108 -7.28 -10.66 13.43
C CYS A 108 -6.92 -11.40 14.71
N ALA A 109 -6.93 -12.72 14.68
CA ALA A 109 -6.48 -13.52 15.81
C ALA A 109 -4.95 -13.41 15.99
N PRO A 110 -4.45 -13.47 17.22
CA PRO A 110 -3.01 -13.52 17.46
C PRO A 110 -2.36 -14.70 16.74
N GLY A 111 -1.26 -14.43 16.03
CA GLY A 111 -0.52 -15.47 15.30
C GLY A 111 -1.30 -16.11 14.15
N GLU A 112 -2.20 -15.37 13.51
CA GLU A 112 -3.04 -15.91 12.44
C GLU A 112 -2.31 -16.04 11.11
N PHE A 113 -1.39 -15.13 10.78
CA PHE A 113 -0.78 -15.01 9.46
C PHE A 113 0.70 -15.34 9.44
N ASP A 114 1.14 -15.95 8.34
CA ASP A 114 2.56 -16.14 8.01
C ASP A 114 3.14 -14.86 7.41
N ILE A 115 2.33 -14.16 6.61
CA ILE A 115 2.70 -12.91 5.96
C ILE A 115 1.56 -11.90 6.12
N ILE A 116 1.90 -10.67 6.47
CA ILE A 116 1.02 -9.51 6.38
C ILE A 116 1.69 -8.53 5.43
N ALA A 117 0.98 -8.09 4.39
CA ALA A 117 1.52 -7.19 3.39
C ALA A 117 0.62 -5.98 3.20
N ALA A 118 1.22 -4.86 2.85
CA ALA A 118 0.55 -3.64 2.46
C ALA A 118 1.37 -2.94 1.38
N THR A 119 0.74 -2.49 0.30
CA THR A 119 1.43 -1.74 -0.75
C THR A 119 0.65 -0.49 -1.12
N VAL A 120 1.30 0.67 -1.06
CA VAL A 120 0.74 1.98 -1.42
C VAL A 120 -0.63 2.23 -0.75
N SER A 121 -0.71 1.93 0.54
CA SER A 121 -1.98 1.99 1.29
C SER A 121 -1.83 2.55 2.71
N LEU A 122 -0.83 2.13 3.48
CA LEU A 122 -0.70 2.52 4.90
C LEU A 122 -0.26 3.97 5.09
N HIS A 123 0.19 4.66 4.06
CA HIS A 123 0.43 6.10 4.15
C HIS A 123 -0.88 6.90 4.38
N HIS A 124 -2.03 6.36 4.00
CA HIS A 124 -3.34 6.99 4.29
C HIS A 124 -3.75 6.89 5.76
N VAL A 125 -3.16 5.97 6.52
CA VAL A 125 -3.42 5.83 7.96
C VAL A 125 -2.72 6.94 8.73
N LYS A 126 -3.46 7.76 9.47
CA LYS A 126 -2.90 8.85 10.26
C LYS A 126 -2.12 8.34 11.46
N GLU A 127 -2.73 7.48 12.26
CA GLU A 127 -2.16 6.92 13.49
C GLU A 127 -1.60 5.52 13.20
N LYS A 128 -0.36 5.45 12.77
CA LYS A 128 0.27 4.21 12.28
C LYS A 128 0.67 3.23 13.40
N ALA A 129 1.07 3.72 14.55
CA ALA A 129 1.61 2.89 15.63
C ALA A 129 0.62 1.81 16.11
N PRO A 130 -0.68 2.09 16.33
CA PRO A 130 -1.66 1.06 16.70
C PRO A 130 -1.81 -0.01 15.60
N VAL A 131 -1.81 0.38 14.33
CA VAL A 131 -1.91 -0.56 13.19
C VAL A 131 -0.69 -1.49 13.14
N ILE A 132 0.52 -0.93 13.27
CA ILE A 132 1.76 -1.75 13.29
C ILE A 132 1.76 -2.71 14.49
N ARG A 133 1.20 -2.30 15.65
CA ARG A 133 1.06 -3.20 16.80
C ARG A 133 0.08 -4.34 16.50
N LYS A 134 -1.08 -4.06 15.92
CA LYS A 134 -2.03 -5.10 15.48
C LYS A 134 -1.39 -6.07 14.48
N ILE A 135 -0.61 -5.54 13.51
CA ILE A 135 0.14 -6.35 12.54
C ILE A 135 1.10 -7.30 13.28
N TYR A 136 1.90 -6.77 14.22
CA TYR A 136 2.82 -7.59 15.01
C TYR A 136 2.10 -8.71 15.76
N ASP A 137 1.01 -8.38 16.45
CA ASP A 137 0.27 -9.35 17.28
C ASP A 137 -0.37 -10.45 16.40
N SER A 138 -0.83 -10.11 15.19
CA SER A 138 -1.48 -11.04 14.25
C SER A 138 -0.52 -11.94 13.48
N LEU A 139 0.78 -11.64 13.47
CA LEU A 139 1.80 -12.49 12.85
C LEU A 139 2.17 -13.67 13.74
N LYS A 140 2.40 -14.83 13.12
CA LYS A 140 3.06 -15.98 13.74
C LYS A 140 4.50 -15.65 14.11
N GLU A 141 5.09 -16.42 15.01
CA GLU A 141 6.55 -16.41 15.24
C GLU A 141 7.28 -16.75 13.93
N GLY A 142 8.27 -15.93 13.56
CA GLY A 142 8.95 -16.01 12.27
C GLY A 142 8.15 -15.48 11.09
N GLY A 143 6.91 -15.01 11.32
CA GLY A 143 6.08 -14.36 10.31
C GLY A 143 6.63 -12.99 9.88
N ARG A 144 6.20 -12.50 8.73
CA ARG A 144 6.77 -11.31 8.11
C ARG A 144 5.71 -10.26 7.81
N PHE A 145 6.02 -9.03 8.18
CA PHE A 145 5.34 -7.85 7.66
C PHE A 145 6.13 -7.29 6.49
N VAL A 146 5.45 -7.06 5.36
CA VAL A 146 6.05 -6.50 4.14
C VAL A 146 5.29 -5.22 3.76
N LEU A 147 5.98 -4.09 3.77
CA LEU A 147 5.43 -2.80 3.39
C LEU A 147 6.13 -2.30 2.14
N GLY A 148 5.39 -2.11 1.05
CA GLY A 148 5.86 -1.40 -0.14
C GLY A 148 5.18 -0.04 -0.25
N ASP A 149 5.93 1.07 -0.09
CA ASP A 149 5.28 2.38 -0.03
C ASP A 149 6.23 3.51 -0.49
N ILE A 150 5.72 4.73 -0.43
CA ILE A 150 6.43 5.97 -0.76
C ILE A 150 7.39 6.31 0.38
N ASP A 151 8.68 6.48 0.08
CA ASP A 151 9.69 6.98 1.02
C ASP A 151 9.74 8.49 1.00
N MET A 152 8.79 9.11 1.64
CA MET A 152 8.69 10.57 1.73
C MET A 152 8.17 10.97 3.10
N ASP A 153 8.82 11.94 3.73
CA ASP A 153 8.32 12.54 4.97
C ASP A 153 7.52 13.81 4.64
N THR A 154 6.20 13.72 4.81
CA THR A 154 5.27 14.85 4.65
C THR A 154 4.84 15.44 5.98
N THR A 155 5.45 15.04 7.08
CA THR A 155 5.17 15.60 8.40
C THR A 155 5.59 17.05 8.50
N GLY A 156 4.97 17.80 9.40
CA GLY A 156 5.27 19.20 9.63
C GLY A 156 4.14 20.14 9.19
N ARG A 157 4.43 21.43 9.19
CA ARG A 157 3.46 22.45 8.83
C ARG A 157 3.21 22.46 7.32
N LEU A 158 1.98 22.72 6.90
CA LEU A 158 1.60 22.76 5.47
C LEU A 158 2.39 23.80 4.67
N ASP A 159 2.80 24.90 5.32
CA ASP A 159 3.55 26.01 4.72
C ASP A 159 5.09 25.86 4.87
N ASP A 160 5.59 24.72 5.37
CA ASP A 160 7.03 24.47 5.48
C ASP A 160 7.66 24.32 4.09
N PRO A 161 8.63 25.18 3.71
CA PRO A 161 9.26 25.12 2.40
C PRO A 161 9.99 23.80 2.14
N GLY A 162 10.57 23.19 3.16
CA GLY A 162 11.27 21.90 3.03
C GLY A 162 10.29 20.76 2.74
N ARG A 163 9.15 20.74 3.43
CA ARG A 163 8.05 19.80 3.15
C ARG A 163 7.54 19.98 1.72
N LEU A 164 7.20 21.21 1.33
CA LEU A 164 6.70 21.49 -0.02
C LEU A 164 7.70 21.10 -1.10
N LYS A 165 8.99 21.35 -0.88
CA LYS A 165 10.03 20.93 -1.83
C LYS A 165 10.06 19.41 -2.02
N ARG A 166 10.04 18.63 -0.94
CA ARG A 166 10.02 17.16 -1.02
C ARG A 166 8.82 16.65 -1.81
N ILE A 167 7.63 17.18 -1.54
CA ILE A 167 6.40 16.80 -2.24
C ILE A 167 6.48 17.16 -3.73
N LEU A 168 6.97 18.35 -4.07
CA LEU A 168 7.09 18.77 -5.47
C LEU A 168 8.14 17.96 -6.23
N ASP A 169 9.27 17.63 -5.60
CA ASP A 169 10.30 16.77 -6.20
C ASP A 169 9.75 15.37 -6.51
N TYR A 170 8.97 14.80 -5.59
CA TYR A 170 8.27 13.53 -5.78
C TYR A 170 7.25 13.61 -6.92
N LEU A 171 6.33 14.58 -6.86
CA LEU A 171 5.27 14.74 -7.87
C LEU A 171 5.84 14.96 -9.27
N ALA A 172 6.92 15.72 -9.41
CA ALA A 172 7.56 15.94 -10.71
C ALA A 172 8.00 14.63 -11.36
N ARG A 173 8.57 13.70 -10.58
CA ARG A 173 8.99 12.38 -11.06
C ARG A 173 7.81 11.47 -11.41
N GLU A 174 6.80 11.43 -10.56
CA GLU A 174 5.61 10.61 -10.80
C GLU A 174 4.81 11.11 -12.02
N LEU A 175 4.71 12.42 -12.22
CA LEU A 175 4.06 13.02 -13.40
C LEU A 175 4.83 12.72 -14.69
N GLU A 176 6.17 12.79 -14.66
CA GLU A 176 7.01 12.42 -15.80
C GLU A 176 6.81 10.95 -16.18
N LEU A 177 6.84 10.06 -15.18
CA LEU A 177 6.64 8.62 -15.38
C LEU A 177 5.23 8.31 -15.90
N ALA A 178 4.21 8.90 -15.29
CA ALA A 178 2.82 8.74 -15.70
C ALA A 178 2.61 9.18 -17.16
N MET A 179 3.18 10.32 -17.56
CA MET A 179 3.11 10.80 -18.95
C MET A 179 3.82 9.84 -19.91
N LYS A 180 5.00 9.36 -19.55
CA LYS A 180 5.83 8.49 -20.38
C LYS A 180 5.18 7.12 -20.63
N GLU A 181 4.61 6.50 -19.62
CA GLU A 181 4.13 5.12 -19.64
C GLU A 181 2.61 5.00 -19.84
N GLY A 182 1.83 5.96 -19.34
CA GLY A 182 0.37 5.94 -19.39
C GLY A 182 -0.25 7.09 -20.17
N GLY A 183 0.56 7.99 -20.74
CA GLY A 183 0.11 9.12 -21.56
C GLY A 183 -0.66 10.18 -20.76
N VAL A 184 -1.40 11.02 -21.51
CA VAL A 184 -2.11 12.19 -20.93
C VAL A 184 -3.10 11.77 -19.84
N GLN A 185 -3.82 10.68 -20.03
CA GLN A 185 -4.82 10.21 -19.06
C GLN A 185 -4.19 9.87 -17.70
N ALA A 186 -3.07 9.14 -17.71
CA ALA A 186 -2.37 8.80 -16.46
C ALA A 186 -1.74 10.05 -15.81
N PHE A 187 -1.22 10.98 -16.63
CA PHE A 187 -0.70 12.26 -16.15
C PHE A 187 -1.78 13.08 -15.45
N GLU A 188 -2.95 13.26 -16.07
CA GLU A 188 -4.06 14.03 -15.49
C GLU A 188 -4.53 13.43 -14.17
N ARG A 189 -4.65 12.09 -14.11
CA ARG A 189 -5.01 11.39 -12.86
C ARG A 189 -3.97 11.59 -11.76
N MET A 190 -2.69 11.45 -12.07
CA MET A 190 -1.60 11.68 -11.10
C MET A 190 -1.54 13.14 -10.66
N TYR A 191 -1.76 14.10 -11.57
CA TYR A 191 -1.80 15.52 -11.26
C TYR A 191 -2.96 15.85 -10.31
N ASP A 192 -4.16 15.33 -10.59
CA ASP A 192 -5.32 15.54 -9.73
C ASP A 192 -5.13 14.93 -8.34
N ASN A 193 -4.57 13.73 -8.26
CA ASN A 193 -4.20 13.11 -6.98
C ASN A 193 -3.20 13.97 -6.20
N GLY A 194 -2.11 14.34 -6.83
CA GLY A 194 -1.08 15.16 -6.21
C GLY A 194 -1.62 16.51 -5.69
N LYS A 195 -2.49 17.15 -6.45
CA LYS A 195 -3.10 18.42 -6.07
C LYS A 195 -4.10 18.28 -4.93
N LYS A 196 -4.98 17.28 -4.97
CA LYS A 196 -6.07 17.14 -4.00
C LYS A 196 -5.59 16.59 -2.66
N HIS A 197 -4.67 15.63 -2.67
CA HIS A 197 -4.26 14.87 -1.49
C HIS A 197 -2.84 15.21 -1.05
N ILE A 198 -1.84 14.91 -1.85
CA ILE A 198 -0.43 14.99 -1.41
C ILE A 198 -0.01 16.42 -1.03
N LEU A 199 -0.41 17.43 -1.80
CA LEU A 199 -0.09 18.84 -1.49
C LEU A 199 -0.84 19.36 -0.26
N ASN A 200 -2.08 18.90 -0.03
CA ASN A 200 -2.90 19.38 1.08
C ASN A 200 -2.52 18.73 2.40
N ASP A 201 -2.73 17.42 2.54
CA ASP A 201 -2.51 16.69 3.80
C ASP A 201 -1.21 15.87 3.81
N GLY A 202 -0.60 15.63 2.65
CA GLY A 202 0.60 14.83 2.49
C GLY A 202 0.32 13.34 2.57
N GLU A 203 -0.95 12.95 2.57
CA GLU A 203 -1.40 11.57 2.71
C GLU A 203 -0.74 10.85 3.91
N TYR A 204 -0.33 11.62 4.92
CA TYR A 204 0.39 11.14 6.12
C TYR A 204 1.63 10.28 5.82
N CYS A 205 2.30 10.52 4.68
CA CYS A 205 3.53 9.81 4.35
C CYS A 205 4.62 10.07 5.40
N ILE A 206 5.33 9.02 5.75
CA ILE A 206 6.53 9.08 6.61
C ILE A 206 7.68 8.36 5.91
N SER A 207 8.92 8.70 6.27
CA SER A 207 10.10 8.04 5.72
C SER A 207 10.19 6.57 6.12
N PHE A 208 10.92 5.77 5.34
CA PHE A 208 11.14 4.36 5.67
C PHE A 208 11.95 4.17 6.97
N ASP A 209 12.79 5.13 7.36
CA ASP A 209 13.44 5.12 8.68
C ASP A 209 12.41 5.25 9.82
N GLN A 210 11.39 6.09 9.64
CA GLN A 210 10.28 6.23 10.60
C GLN A 210 9.41 4.96 10.63
N TRP A 211 9.09 4.35 9.46
CA TRP A 211 8.42 3.05 9.42
C TRP A 211 9.21 1.97 10.15
N ALA A 212 10.53 1.89 9.93
CA ALA A 212 11.40 0.94 10.62
C ALA A 212 11.42 1.16 12.13
N ALA A 213 11.41 2.43 12.57
CA ALA A 213 11.33 2.75 13.99
C ALA A 213 9.99 2.30 14.60
N LEU A 214 8.87 2.50 13.90
CA LEU A 214 7.56 2.01 14.33
C LEU A 214 7.53 0.48 14.47
N CYS A 215 8.10 -0.24 13.50
CA CYS A 215 8.19 -1.70 13.56
C CYS A 215 9.03 -2.17 14.76
N ARG A 216 10.21 -1.57 14.99
CA ARG A 216 11.04 -1.92 16.16
C ARG A 216 10.33 -1.63 17.46
N ASN A 217 9.63 -0.51 17.58
CA ASN A 217 8.84 -0.15 18.76
C ASN A 217 7.66 -1.10 19.01
N ALA A 218 7.11 -1.71 17.95
CA ALA A 218 6.07 -2.74 18.06
C ALA A 218 6.64 -4.12 18.47
N GLY A 219 7.96 -4.31 18.46
CA GLY A 219 8.61 -5.54 18.92
C GLY A 219 9.29 -6.36 17.82
N PHE A 220 9.31 -5.92 16.57
CA PHE A 220 10.02 -6.64 15.50
C PHE A 220 11.54 -6.62 15.75
N PRO A 221 12.18 -7.78 15.95
CA PRO A 221 13.62 -7.86 16.21
C PRO A 221 14.48 -7.58 14.97
N GLN A 222 13.95 -7.83 13.78
CA GLN A 222 14.65 -7.59 12.52
C GLN A 222 13.77 -6.74 11.60
N VAL A 223 14.38 -5.69 11.04
CA VAL A 223 13.73 -4.79 10.07
C VAL A 223 14.74 -4.41 9.01
N ASP A 224 14.46 -4.81 7.78
CA ASP A 224 15.29 -4.58 6.60
C ASP A 224 14.56 -3.66 5.61
N ILE A 225 15.30 -2.80 4.92
CA ILE A 225 14.76 -1.86 3.92
C ILE A 225 15.42 -2.16 2.58
N ILE A 226 14.63 -2.38 1.55
CA ILE A 226 15.03 -2.70 0.18
C ILE A 226 14.63 -1.53 -0.72
N PRO A 227 15.57 -0.75 -1.26
CA PRO A 227 15.26 0.30 -2.22
C PRO A 227 14.90 -0.28 -3.59
N LEU A 228 13.96 0.35 -4.29
CA LEU A 228 13.78 0.11 -5.71
C LEU A 228 14.84 0.90 -6.49
N GLN A 229 15.70 0.20 -7.24
CA GLN A 229 16.89 0.82 -7.85
C GLN A 229 16.55 1.95 -8.83
N GLU A 230 15.47 1.80 -9.62
CA GLU A 230 15.06 2.79 -10.63
C GLU A 230 14.10 3.86 -10.07
N TYR A 231 13.52 3.63 -8.89
CA TYR A 231 12.46 4.45 -8.32
C TYR A 231 12.80 4.88 -6.88
N GLN A 232 13.67 5.88 -6.75
CA GLN A 232 14.26 6.33 -5.48
C GLN A 232 13.26 6.67 -4.37
N TRP A 233 11.98 7.00 -4.75
CA TRP A 233 10.91 7.35 -3.83
C TRP A 233 10.11 6.14 -3.34
N PHE A 234 10.48 4.93 -3.77
CA PHE A 234 9.78 3.71 -3.37
C PHE A 234 10.75 2.70 -2.77
N LYS A 235 10.30 2.11 -1.69
CA LYS A 235 11.06 1.08 -0.97
C LYS A 235 10.14 -0.03 -0.52
N VAL A 236 10.73 -1.16 -0.19
CA VAL A 236 10.07 -2.26 0.51
C VAL A 236 10.74 -2.43 1.86
N LEU A 237 9.95 -2.48 2.93
CA LEU A 237 10.39 -2.82 4.27
C LEU A 237 9.93 -4.25 4.56
N VAL A 238 10.81 -5.04 5.17
CA VAL A 238 10.49 -6.37 5.70
C VAL A 238 10.81 -6.37 7.19
N ALA A 239 9.80 -6.62 8.01
CA ALA A 239 9.96 -6.81 9.45
C ALA A 239 9.60 -8.24 9.83
N ILE A 240 10.48 -8.93 10.56
CA ILE A 240 10.33 -10.34 10.96
C ILE A 240 10.02 -10.38 12.46
N LYS A 241 8.95 -11.12 12.83
CA LYS A 241 8.56 -11.36 14.23
C LYS A 241 9.35 -12.47 14.88
#